data_8e9777d2272b08d16f2a6d2653015b9e
#
_entry.id   8e9777d2272b08d16f2a6d2653015b9e
#
_cell.length_a   1.000
_cell.length_b   1.000
_cell.length_c   1.000
_cell.angle_alpha   90.00
_cell.angle_beta   90.00
_cell.angle_gamma   90.00
#
_symmetry.space_group_name_H-M   'P 1'
#
loop_
_entity.id
_entity.type
_entity.pdbx_description
1 polymer ?
#
loop_
_entity_poly.entity_id
_entity_poly.type
_entity_poly.pdbx_seq_one_letter_code
_entity_poly.pdbx_strand_id
1 'polypeptide(L)'
;MMRFSLRDSIGLLAILMICGDVGGLRAESADWPWWRGPNHDGSASATQMPPLDWSAHINRKWTTPVPGKGHGSPCVCGEQVYLAVADSERDVQSILCVDRASGEIQWETVVHRGGLQVKNEKSSAASSTPACDGQRVYINFLNHGAVYTTALDITGKLLWQKKVSDYVIHQGFGSSPTLYKSLVLSVADNKGGGALVAFACESGEEVWRRDRPATANYPSPIVVHAAGRDQLIMIGCEQVVSYDPLTGETIWEIAGATTECVTSTVTDGTHIYTTGGYPRNHVEAIRADGSGRVAWELNVRVYVPSM
;
A
#
# COMPACT_ATOMS: atom_id res chain seq x y z
N MET A 1 33.49 78.20 -21.70
CA MET A 1 33.82 76.88 -22.25
C MET A 1 33.43 75.83 -21.27
N MET A 2 32.18 75.37 -21.35
CA MET A 2 31.58 74.35 -20.41
C MET A 2 31.23 73.11 -21.21
N ARG A 3 31.83 71.97 -20.85
CA ARG A 3 31.47 70.66 -21.40
C ARG A 3 30.45 69.97 -20.46
N PHE A 4 29.27 69.69 -20.96
CA PHE A 4 28.30 68.84 -20.33
C PHE A 4 28.54 67.40 -20.76
N SER A 5 28.64 66.49 -19.77
CA SER A 5 28.70 65.06 -19.97
C SER A 5 27.31 64.48 -19.72
N LEU A 6 26.67 63.87 -20.73
CA LEU A 6 25.50 63.06 -20.60
C LEU A 6 25.90 61.69 -20.04
N ARG A 7 25.29 61.28 -18.94
CA ARG A 7 25.30 59.88 -18.48
C ARG A 7 23.98 59.27 -18.87
N ASP A 8 24.04 58.28 -19.74
CA ASP A 8 22.91 57.42 -20.11
C ASP A 8 22.57 56.49 -18.97
N SER A 9 21.35 56.62 -18.44
CA SER A 9 20.78 55.66 -17.48
C SER A 9 19.96 54.61 -18.25
N ILE A 10 20.51 53.41 -18.40
CA ILE A 10 19.78 52.25 -18.94
C ILE A 10 18.92 51.68 -17.79
N GLY A 11 17.63 51.94 -17.89
CA GLY A 11 16.65 51.33 -17.03
C GLY A 11 16.42 49.85 -17.40
N LEU A 12 16.83 48.97 -16.52
CA LEU A 12 16.57 47.53 -16.64
C LEU A 12 15.09 47.24 -16.29
N LEU A 13 14.26 47.00 -17.30
CA LEU A 13 12.86 46.61 -17.13
C LEU A 13 12.83 45.12 -16.75
N ALA A 14 12.66 44.80 -15.49
CA ALA A 14 12.43 43.43 -15.03
C ALA A 14 11.00 43.02 -15.38
N ILE A 15 10.84 42.20 -16.41
CA ILE A 15 9.57 41.54 -16.73
C ILE A 15 9.38 40.41 -15.74
N LEU A 16 8.52 40.59 -14.73
CA LEU A 16 8.02 39.54 -13.87
C LEU A 16 7.09 38.64 -14.70
N MET A 17 7.60 37.50 -15.18
CA MET A 17 6.74 36.42 -15.66
C MET A 17 6.01 35.81 -14.46
N ILE A 18 4.76 36.21 -14.28
CA ILE A 18 3.82 35.47 -13.41
C ILE A 18 3.47 34.20 -14.20
N CYS A 19 4.17 33.10 -13.88
CA CYS A 19 3.67 31.77 -14.21
C CYS A 19 2.39 31.55 -13.41
N GLY A 20 1.26 31.91 -14.00
CA GLY A 20 -0.03 31.48 -13.52
C GLY A 20 -0.07 29.96 -13.60
N ASP A 21 -0.15 29.32 -12.44
CA ASP A 21 -0.50 27.91 -12.32
C ASP A 21 -1.89 27.74 -12.95
N VAL A 22 -1.91 27.36 -14.22
CA VAL A 22 -3.13 26.89 -14.85
C VAL A 22 -3.41 25.55 -14.21
N GLY A 23 -4.19 25.58 -13.13
CA GLY A 23 -4.74 24.40 -12.49
C GLY A 23 -5.58 23.63 -13.54
N GLY A 24 -4.89 22.85 -14.37
CA GLY A 24 -5.52 21.89 -15.23
C GLY A 24 -6.30 20.95 -14.31
N LEU A 25 -7.62 20.89 -14.50
CA LEU A 25 -8.46 19.82 -14.00
C LEU A 25 -7.76 18.52 -14.43
N ARG A 26 -6.95 17.92 -13.51
CA ARG A 26 -6.51 16.55 -13.68
C ARG A 26 -7.79 15.73 -13.73
N ALA A 27 -8.08 15.14 -14.87
CA ALA A 27 -9.07 14.07 -14.91
C ALA A 27 -8.69 13.11 -13.78
N GLU A 28 -9.64 12.86 -12.87
CA GLU A 28 -9.41 11.90 -11.79
C GLU A 28 -8.93 10.62 -12.44
N SER A 29 -7.75 10.16 -12.01
CA SER A 29 -7.13 8.97 -12.56
C SER A 29 -8.06 7.76 -12.33
N ALA A 30 -8.30 6.97 -13.37
CA ALA A 30 -8.98 5.69 -13.26
C ALA A 30 -8.07 4.61 -12.68
N ASP A 31 -6.96 4.98 -12.06
CA ASP A 31 -5.97 4.09 -11.51
C ASP A 31 -6.43 3.50 -10.17
N TRP A 32 -5.96 2.29 -9.90
CA TRP A 32 -6.12 1.58 -8.65
C TRP A 32 -4.75 1.12 -8.16
N PRO A 33 -3.90 2.09 -7.72
CA PRO A 33 -2.45 1.91 -7.68
C PRO A 33 -1.94 1.01 -6.55
N TRP A 34 -2.80 0.65 -5.56
CA TRP A 34 -2.44 -0.20 -4.42
C TRP A 34 -3.67 -0.82 -3.75
N TRP A 35 -3.44 -1.53 -2.65
CA TRP A 35 -4.49 -2.17 -1.85
C TRP A 35 -5.57 -1.18 -1.43
N ARG A 36 -6.82 -1.50 -1.80
CA ARG A 36 -8.03 -0.70 -1.57
C ARG A 36 -8.07 0.66 -2.29
N GLY A 37 -7.29 0.81 -3.36
CA GLY A 37 -7.34 1.98 -4.24
C GLY A 37 -6.69 3.24 -3.69
N PRO A 38 -6.84 4.36 -4.39
CA PRO A 38 -6.07 5.58 -4.13
C PRO A 38 -6.25 6.15 -2.72
N ASN A 39 -7.42 5.94 -2.12
CA ASN A 39 -7.76 6.45 -0.78
C ASN A 39 -7.65 5.38 0.32
N HIS A 40 -7.25 4.16 0.01
CA HIS A 40 -7.23 2.99 0.91
C HIS A 40 -8.59 2.61 1.52
N ASP A 41 -9.71 3.14 1.00
CA ASP A 41 -11.06 2.94 1.52
C ASP A 41 -11.90 1.94 0.68
N GLY A 42 -11.37 1.51 -0.47
CA GLY A 42 -12.08 0.63 -1.40
C GLY A 42 -13.07 1.37 -2.30
N SER A 43 -13.08 2.69 -2.28
CA SER A 43 -13.99 3.52 -3.09
C SER A 43 -13.33 3.94 -4.39
N ALA A 44 -14.06 3.77 -5.49
CA ALA A 44 -13.71 4.34 -6.78
C ALA A 44 -14.17 5.80 -6.86
N SER A 45 -13.54 6.58 -7.76
CA SER A 45 -14.00 7.94 -8.03
C SER A 45 -15.47 7.96 -8.43
N ALA A 46 -16.22 8.97 -7.98
CA ALA A 46 -17.62 9.18 -8.34
C ALA A 46 -17.84 9.40 -9.85
N THR A 47 -16.79 9.70 -10.60
CA THR A 47 -16.84 9.86 -12.06
C THR A 47 -16.73 8.53 -12.81
N GLN A 48 -16.35 7.44 -12.12
CA GLN A 48 -16.29 6.12 -12.72
C GLN A 48 -17.67 5.49 -12.81
N MET A 49 -17.97 4.95 -13.98
CA MET A 49 -19.24 4.30 -14.29
C MET A 49 -18.99 2.82 -14.60
N PRO A 50 -18.76 1.97 -13.57
CA PRO A 50 -18.59 0.54 -13.81
C PRO A 50 -19.91 -0.05 -14.34
N PRO A 51 -19.85 -1.09 -15.19
CA PRO A 51 -21.06 -1.78 -15.63
C PRO A 51 -21.74 -2.45 -14.43
N LEU A 52 -23.07 -2.40 -14.40
CA LEU A 52 -23.89 -3.06 -13.36
C LEU A 52 -24.09 -4.55 -13.65
N ASP A 53 -23.99 -4.94 -14.91
CA ASP A 53 -24.13 -6.32 -15.38
C ASP A 53 -22.87 -6.75 -16.13
N TRP A 54 -22.39 -7.96 -15.85
CA TRP A 54 -21.31 -8.60 -16.60
C TRP A 54 -21.48 -10.13 -16.64
N SER A 55 -21.02 -10.71 -17.71
CA SER A 55 -20.99 -12.17 -17.89
C SER A 55 -19.83 -12.57 -18.79
N ALA A 56 -19.80 -13.85 -19.15
CA ALA A 56 -18.82 -14.35 -20.13
C ALA A 56 -18.90 -13.61 -21.49
N HIS A 57 -20.03 -12.96 -21.80
CA HIS A 57 -20.29 -12.33 -23.10
C HIS A 57 -20.72 -10.85 -23.01
N ILE A 58 -20.89 -10.33 -21.78
CA ILE A 58 -21.36 -8.95 -21.54
C ILE A 58 -20.31 -8.22 -20.72
N ASN A 59 -19.90 -7.04 -21.17
CA ASN A 59 -19.00 -6.13 -20.46
C ASN A 59 -17.63 -6.76 -20.07
N ARG A 60 -17.23 -7.86 -20.72
CA ARG A 60 -15.91 -8.46 -20.59
C ARG A 60 -15.05 -8.05 -21.78
N LYS A 61 -13.96 -7.30 -21.52
CA LYS A 61 -13.00 -6.90 -22.56
C LYS A 61 -12.11 -8.06 -22.97
N TRP A 62 -11.49 -8.72 -21.99
CA TRP A 62 -10.54 -9.81 -22.19
C TRP A 62 -10.53 -10.78 -21.01
N THR A 63 -9.86 -11.86 -21.16
CA THR A 63 -9.54 -12.84 -20.11
C THR A 63 -8.17 -13.40 -20.41
N THR A 64 -7.27 -13.35 -19.43
CA THR A 64 -5.90 -13.79 -19.56
C THR A 64 -5.61 -14.91 -18.58
N PRO A 65 -5.17 -16.09 -19.03
CA PRO A 65 -4.66 -17.11 -18.13
C PRO A 65 -3.39 -16.60 -17.46
N VAL A 66 -3.30 -16.74 -16.14
CA VAL A 66 -2.11 -16.38 -15.38
C VAL A 66 -1.43 -17.65 -14.87
N PRO A 67 -0.08 -17.73 -14.87
CA PRO A 67 0.65 -18.86 -14.31
C PRO A 67 0.52 -18.85 -12.78
N GLY A 68 0.31 -20.04 -12.18
CA GLY A 68 0.28 -20.20 -10.74
C GLY A 68 -0.96 -19.64 -10.04
N LYS A 69 -0.79 -19.21 -8.80
CA LYS A 69 -1.88 -18.73 -7.91
C LYS A 69 -1.47 -17.44 -7.20
N GLY A 70 -2.46 -16.58 -6.91
CA GLY A 70 -2.31 -15.40 -6.08
C GLY A 70 -3.64 -15.04 -5.43
N HIS A 71 -3.58 -14.48 -4.22
CA HIS A 71 -4.73 -13.88 -3.53
C HIS A 71 -4.59 -12.37 -3.35
N GLY A 72 -3.45 -11.80 -3.79
CA GLY A 72 -3.29 -10.36 -3.93
C GLY A 72 -4.24 -9.81 -4.99
N SER A 73 -4.76 -8.61 -4.77
CA SER A 73 -5.53 -7.89 -5.78
C SER A 73 -4.61 -7.38 -6.90
N PRO A 74 -5.11 -7.20 -8.11
CA PRO A 74 -4.39 -6.45 -9.11
C PRO A 74 -4.27 -4.98 -8.70
N CYS A 75 -3.18 -4.31 -9.07
CA CYS A 75 -3.13 -2.86 -9.09
C CYS A 75 -3.11 -2.36 -10.54
N VAL A 76 -3.69 -1.19 -10.76
CA VAL A 76 -3.82 -0.56 -12.07
C VAL A 76 -3.12 0.79 -12.03
N CYS A 77 -2.19 1.01 -12.93
CA CYS A 77 -1.43 2.25 -13.02
C CYS A 77 -1.22 2.60 -14.50
N GLY A 78 -1.88 3.66 -14.96
CA GLY A 78 -1.93 4.01 -16.37
C GLY A 78 -2.49 2.89 -17.24
N GLU A 79 -1.74 2.47 -18.23
CA GLU A 79 -2.13 1.41 -19.17
C GLU A 79 -1.69 0.01 -18.71
N GLN A 80 -1.25 -0.15 -17.48
CA GLN A 80 -0.69 -1.40 -16.96
C GLN A 80 -1.47 -1.93 -15.77
N VAL A 81 -1.61 -3.26 -15.72
CA VAL A 81 -2.17 -4.01 -14.58
C VAL A 81 -1.09 -4.92 -14.03
N TYR A 82 -0.79 -4.82 -12.74
CA TYR A 82 0.23 -5.62 -12.08
C TYR A 82 -0.39 -6.64 -11.14
N LEU A 83 0.13 -7.85 -11.16
CA LEU A 83 -0.34 -9.00 -10.38
C LEU A 83 0.84 -9.72 -9.73
N ALA A 84 0.67 -10.10 -8.47
CA ALA A 84 1.59 -11.03 -7.81
C ALA A 84 1.11 -12.47 -8.02
N VAL A 85 2.00 -13.36 -8.40
CA VAL A 85 1.74 -14.78 -8.61
C VAL A 85 2.80 -15.66 -7.96
N ALA A 86 2.40 -16.86 -7.53
CA ALA A 86 3.29 -17.93 -7.09
C ALA A 86 2.98 -19.17 -7.88
N ASP A 87 3.98 -19.67 -8.58
CA ASP A 87 3.90 -20.89 -9.37
C ASP A 87 4.64 -22.00 -8.62
N SER A 88 3.89 -22.97 -8.10
CA SER A 88 4.43 -24.08 -7.31
C SER A 88 5.13 -25.14 -8.16
N GLU A 89 4.85 -25.23 -9.46
CA GLU A 89 5.52 -26.16 -10.37
C GLU A 89 6.92 -25.66 -10.73
N ARG A 90 7.03 -24.34 -10.93
CA ARG A 90 8.32 -23.67 -11.22
C ARG A 90 9.08 -23.26 -9.94
N ASP A 91 8.44 -23.39 -8.77
CA ASP A 91 8.91 -22.91 -7.44
C ASP A 91 9.39 -21.45 -7.50
N VAL A 92 8.50 -20.55 -7.97
CA VAL A 92 8.80 -19.11 -8.12
C VAL A 92 7.69 -18.22 -7.60
N GLN A 93 8.09 -17.00 -7.17
CA GLN A 93 7.20 -15.87 -6.95
C GLN A 93 7.53 -14.79 -7.97
N SER A 94 6.52 -14.29 -8.67
CA SER A 94 6.68 -13.35 -9.78
C SER A 94 5.71 -12.17 -9.68
N ILE A 95 6.06 -11.09 -10.37
CA ILE A 95 5.14 -10.03 -10.77
C ILE A 95 4.88 -10.18 -12.26
N LEU A 96 3.61 -10.12 -12.63
CA LEU A 96 3.14 -10.01 -14.01
C LEU A 96 2.74 -8.56 -14.29
N CYS A 97 3.06 -8.09 -15.48
CA CYS A 97 2.49 -6.88 -16.06
C CYS A 97 1.60 -7.28 -17.23
N VAL A 98 0.38 -6.80 -17.20
CA VAL A 98 -0.63 -7.05 -18.23
C VAL A 98 -1.04 -5.72 -18.84
N ASP A 99 -1.14 -5.65 -20.15
CA ASP A 99 -1.70 -4.50 -20.85
C ASP A 99 -3.18 -4.34 -20.51
N ARG A 100 -3.57 -3.17 -20.03
CA ARG A 100 -4.94 -2.87 -19.56
C ARG A 100 -5.97 -2.92 -20.68
N ALA A 101 -5.59 -2.59 -21.90
CA ALA A 101 -6.51 -2.54 -23.04
C ALA A 101 -6.73 -3.91 -23.68
N SER A 102 -5.66 -4.68 -23.87
CA SER A 102 -5.69 -5.98 -24.57
C SER A 102 -5.74 -7.20 -23.65
N GLY A 103 -5.23 -7.10 -22.43
CA GLY A 103 -5.05 -8.23 -21.53
C GLY A 103 -3.80 -9.07 -21.83
N GLU A 104 -2.93 -8.63 -22.73
CA GLU A 104 -1.71 -9.34 -23.05
C GLU A 104 -0.66 -9.20 -21.92
N ILE A 105 -0.03 -10.30 -21.53
CA ILE A 105 1.09 -10.28 -20.59
C ILE A 105 2.28 -9.63 -21.30
N GLN A 106 2.69 -8.45 -20.83
CA GLN A 106 3.83 -7.72 -21.39
C GLN A 106 5.15 -8.25 -20.87
N TRP A 107 5.19 -8.60 -19.57
CA TRP A 107 6.36 -9.23 -18.96
C TRP A 107 5.98 -9.97 -17.67
N GLU A 108 6.84 -10.94 -17.33
CA GLU A 108 6.89 -11.62 -16.03
C GLU A 108 8.29 -11.44 -15.45
N THR A 109 8.37 -10.93 -14.22
CA THR A 109 9.64 -10.87 -13.48
C THR A 109 9.60 -11.82 -12.30
N VAL A 110 10.45 -12.83 -12.34
CA VAL A 110 10.65 -13.73 -11.22
C VAL A 110 11.44 -12.99 -10.13
N VAL A 111 10.77 -12.78 -8.98
CA VAL A 111 11.35 -12.09 -7.81
C VAL A 111 12.10 -13.06 -6.92
N HIS A 112 11.54 -14.25 -6.69
CA HIS A 112 12.17 -15.32 -5.92
C HIS A 112 12.10 -16.66 -6.64
N ARG A 113 13.14 -17.47 -6.46
CA ARG A 113 13.23 -18.86 -6.88
C ARG A 113 13.46 -19.75 -5.68
N GLY A 114 12.69 -20.82 -5.58
CA GLY A 114 12.69 -21.67 -4.39
C GLY A 114 12.05 -21.01 -3.18
N GLY A 115 11.90 -21.80 -2.12
CA GLY A 115 11.51 -21.29 -0.81
C GLY A 115 10.06 -20.83 -0.66
N LEU A 116 9.16 -21.28 -1.52
CA LEU A 116 7.73 -21.01 -1.36
C LEU A 116 7.22 -21.58 -0.05
N GLN A 117 6.48 -20.77 0.69
CA GLN A 117 5.91 -21.13 1.98
C GLN A 117 4.41 -20.91 1.99
N VAL A 118 3.66 -22.01 2.00
CA VAL A 118 2.20 -22.02 2.17
C VAL A 118 1.86 -22.98 3.29
N LYS A 119 1.20 -22.50 4.33
CA LYS A 119 0.81 -23.32 5.46
C LYS A 119 -0.68 -23.60 5.51
N ASN A 120 -1.50 -22.63 5.11
CA ASN A 120 -2.95 -22.77 5.07
C ASN A 120 -3.38 -22.98 3.61
N GLU A 121 -4.18 -24.01 3.35
CA GLU A 121 -4.68 -24.34 2.00
C GLU A 121 -5.50 -23.19 1.36
N LYS A 122 -6.07 -22.30 2.19
CA LYS A 122 -6.80 -21.10 1.75
C LYS A 122 -5.90 -19.91 1.47
N SER A 123 -4.58 -20.05 1.64
CA SER A 123 -3.60 -19.00 1.33
C SER A 123 -2.81 -19.34 0.08
N SER A 124 -2.02 -18.39 -0.39
CA SER A 124 -1.02 -18.60 -1.44
C SER A 124 0.29 -17.93 -1.03
N ALA A 125 1.38 -18.28 -1.70
CA ALA A 125 2.65 -17.59 -1.52
C ALA A 125 2.69 -16.20 -2.21
N ALA A 126 1.58 -15.74 -2.78
CA ALA A 126 1.41 -14.43 -3.43
C ALA A 126 0.09 -13.78 -3.00
N SER A 127 -0.07 -13.48 -1.71
CA SER A 127 -1.29 -12.88 -1.15
C SER A 127 -1.17 -11.37 -0.93
N SER A 128 0.01 -10.80 -1.08
CA SER A 128 0.25 -9.35 -1.05
C SER A 128 -0.18 -8.72 -2.38
N THR A 129 -0.81 -7.55 -2.32
CA THR A 129 -1.18 -6.73 -3.48
C THR A 129 0.01 -5.85 -3.86
N PRO A 130 0.40 -5.76 -5.14
CA PRO A 130 1.41 -4.81 -5.58
C PRO A 130 0.97 -3.35 -5.37
N ALA A 131 1.93 -2.45 -5.20
CA ALA A 131 1.70 -1.01 -5.22
C ALA A 131 2.56 -0.34 -6.30
N CYS A 132 2.03 0.68 -6.96
CA CYS A 132 2.70 1.39 -8.04
C CYS A 132 2.66 2.90 -7.85
N ASP A 133 3.80 3.58 -8.01
CA ASP A 133 3.93 5.05 -7.95
C ASP A 133 3.95 5.72 -9.34
N GLY A 134 3.72 4.95 -10.40
CA GLY A 134 3.80 5.39 -11.80
C GLY A 134 5.19 5.24 -12.41
N GLN A 135 6.21 4.96 -11.63
CA GLN A 135 7.60 4.72 -12.09
C GLN A 135 8.13 3.36 -11.63
N ARG A 136 7.62 2.86 -10.49
CA ARG A 136 8.05 1.63 -9.84
C ARG A 136 6.87 0.83 -9.34
N VAL A 137 7.08 -0.46 -9.27
CA VAL A 137 6.14 -1.44 -8.70
C VAL A 137 6.80 -2.07 -7.48
N TYR A 138 6.09 -2.07 -6.37
CA TYR A 138 6.54 -2.61 -5.09
C TYR A 138 5.71 -3.82 -4.70
N ILE A 139 6.34 -4.83 -4.12
CA ILE A 139 5.68 -6.04 -3.63
C ILE A 139 6.36 -6.56 -2.37
N ASN A 140 5.55 -7.12 -1.48
CA ASN A 140 6.04 -7.88 -0.34
C ASN A 140 5.85 -9.38 -0.59
N PHE A 141 6.90 -10.16 -0.41
CA PHE A 141 6.84 -11.62 -0.43
C PHE A 141 7.45 -12.23 0.83
N LEU A 142 6.81 -13.29 1.33
CA LEU A 142 7.42 -14.22 2.26
C LEU A 142 8.18 -15.28 1.47
N ASN A 143 9.48 -15.37 1.70
CA ASN A 143 10.34 -16.35 1.05
C ASN A 143 11.47 -16.77 1.99
N HIS A 144 11.82 -18.07 2.02
CA HIS A 144 12.87 -18.63 2.89
C HIS A 144 12.81 -18.14 4.35
N GLY A 145 11.62 -18.01 4.94
CA GLY A 145 11.45 -17.62 6.34
C GLY A 145 11.70 -16.14 6.64
N ALA A 146 11.68 -15.27 5.64
CA ALA A 146 11.76 -13.83 5.81
C ALA A 146 10.82 -13.10 4.85
N VAL A 147 10.35 -11.92 5.25
CA VAL A 147 9.58 -11.03 4.37
C VAL A 147 10.53 -10.04 3.73
N TYR A 148 10.38 -9.88 2.42
CA TYR A 148 11.13 -8.94 1.60
C TYR A 148 10.21 -7.97 0.90
N THR A 149 10.58 -6.70 0.88
CA THR A 149 10.02 -5.71 -0.03
C THR A 149 10.92 -5.60 -1.25
N THR A 150 10.33 -5.69 -2.42
CA THR A 150 11.04 -5.62 -3.70
C THR A 150 10.46 -4.49 -4.53
N ALA A 151 11.32 -3.70 -5.17
CA ALA A 151 10.96 -2.69 -6.16
C ALA A 151 11.45 -3.11 -7.55
N LEU A 152 10.55 -3.00 -8.52
CA LEU A 152 10.81 -3.12 -9.95
C LEU A 152 10.55 -1.78 -10.62
N ASP A 153 11.19 -1.49 -11.74
CA ASP A 153 10.70 -0.42 -12.61
C ASP A 153 9.48 -0.89 -13.43
N ILE A 154 8.81 0.02 -14.11
CA ILE A 154 7.61 -0.30 -14.92
C ILE A 154 7.91 -1.21 -16.11
N THR A 155 9.18 -1.44 -16.47
CA THR A 155 9.61 -2.39 -17.51
C THR A 155 9.85 -3.79 -16.94
N GLY A 156 9.74 -3.98 -15.63
CA GLY A 156 9.93 -5.23 -14.93
C GLY A 156 11.35 -5.50 -14.45
N LYS A 157 12.27 -4.53 -14.59
CA LYS A 157 13.64 -4.67 -14.08
C LYS A 157 13.66 -4.51 -12.57
N LEU A 158 14.26 -5.47 -11.86
CA LEU A 158 14.48 -5.38 -10.42
C LEU A 158 15.46 -4.24 -10.11
N LEU A 159 15.03 -3.30 -9.26
CA LEU A 159 15.81 -2.16 -8.82
C LEU A 159 16.49 -2.44 -7.50
N TRP A 160 15.72 -2.88 -6.51
CA TRP A 160 16.23 -3.25 -5.18
C TRP A 160 15.31 -4.26 -4.49
N GLN A 161 15.87 -4.97 -3.52
CA GLN A 161 15.15 -5.87 -2.63
C GLN A 161 15.71 -5.72 -1.21
N LYS A 162 14.84 -5.57 -0.22
CA LYS A 162 15.20 -5.38 1.18
C LYS A 162 14.39 -6.30 2.08
N LYS A 163 15.08 -6.88 3.06
CA LYS A 163 14.47 -7.70 4.10
C LYS A 163 13.73 -6.80 5.09
N VAL A 164 12.46 -7.09 5.34
CA VAL A 164 11.65 -6.45 6.37
C VAL A 164 11.97 -7.06 7.74
N SER A 165 11.78 -8.38 7.88
CA SER A 165 12.17 -9.14 9.08
C SER A 165 12.23 -10.64 8.78
N ASP A 166 12.79 -11.41 9.70
CA ASP A 166 12.55 -12.86 9.78
C ASP A 166 11.07 -13.11 10.06
N TYR A 167 10.55 -14.26 9.63
CA TYR A 167 9.13 -14.54 9.68
C TYR A 167 8.83 -15.98 10.13
N VAL A 168 8.23 -16.10 11.30
CA VAL A 168 7.70 -17.38 11.80
C VAL A 168 6.26 -17.53 11.32
N ILE A 169 6.07 -18.39 10.31
CA ILE A 169 4.77 -18.56 9.65
C ILE A 169 3.73 -19.20 10.59
N HIS A 170 2.54 -18.60 10.67
CA HIS A 170 1.37 -19.15 11.36
C HIS A 170 0.30 -19.60 10.36
N GLN A 171 -0.38 -18.70 9.67
CA GLN A 171 -1.36 -19.04 8.62
C GLN A 171 -0.87 -18.73 7.21
N GLY A 172 0.04 -17.79 7.05
CA GLY A 172 0.58 -17.31 5.79
C GLY A 172 1.07 -15.88 5.94
N PHE A 173 1.27 -15.21 4.81
CA PHE A 173 1.64 -13.79 4.73
C PHE A 173 0.81 -13.12 3.63
N GLY A 174 0.24 -11.94 3.89
CA GLY A 174 -0.60 -11.22 2.92
C GLY A 174 -0.55 -9.70 3.04
N SER A 175 0.26 -9.15 3.95
CA SER A 175 0.36 -7.71 4.10
C SER A 175 0.95 -7.04 2.86
N SER A 176 0.24 -6.05 2.32
CA SER A 176 0.61 -5.32 1.12
C SER A 176 1.47 -4.09 1.47
N PRO A 177 2.39 -3.68 0.60
CA PRO A 177 3.11 -2.43 0.78
C PRO A 177 2.16 -1.24 0.61
N THR A 178 2.40 -0.17 1.37
CA THR A 178 1.67 1.09 1.30
C THR A 178 2.62 2.21 0.91
N LEU A 179 2.24 3.01 -0.08
CA LEU A 179 3.04 4.15 -0.51
C LEU A 179 2.63 5.42 0.22
N TYR A 180 3.62 6.18 0.63
CA TYR A 180 3.41 7.50 1.21
C TYR A 180 4.56 8.45 0.81
N LYS A 181 4.26 9.41 -0.05
CA LYS A 181 5.27 10.32 -0.62
C LYS A 181 6.44 9.54 -1.25
N SER A 182 7.66 9.72 -0.74
CA SER A 182 8.87 9.03 -1.20
C SER A 182 9.16 7.72 -0.45
N LEU A 183 8.21 7.20 0.31
CA LEU A 183 8.36 6.02 1.15
C LEU A 183 7.47 4.87 0.72
N VAL A 184 7.98 3.67 0.83
CA VAL A 184 7.21 2.42 0.86
C VAL A 184 7.23 1.84 2.27
N LEU A 185 6.04 1.65 2.83
CA LEU A 185 5.80 1.18 4.19
C LEU A 185 5.43 -0.30 4.12
N SER A 186 6.17 -1.13 4.82
CA SER A 186 5.97 -2.58 4.84
C SER A 186 5.96 -3.11 6.27
N VAL A 187 5.07 -4.07 6.55
CA VAL A 187 4.98 -4.72 7.85
C VAL A 187 5.10 -6.24 7.72
N ALA A 188 5.68 -6.86 8.73
CA ALA A 188 5.85 -8.31 8.79
C ALA A 188 5.59 -8.82 10.22
N ASP A 189 4.38 -8.57 10.74
CA ASP A 189 3.95 -9.05 12.06
C ASP A 189 3.91 -10.58 12.08
N ASN A 190 4.58 -11.22 13.04
CA ASN A 190 4.65 -12.66 13.13
C ASN A 190 5.00 -13.15 14.55
N LYS A 191 4.88 -14.45 14.80
CA LYS A 191 5.12 -15.07 16.13
C LYS A 191 6.57 -15.02 16.60
N GLY A 192 7.51 -14.69 15.75
CA GLY A 192 8.94 -14.51 16.11
C GLY A 192 9.29 -13.07 16.49
N GLY A 193 8.33 -12.16 16.46
CA GLY A 193 8.55 -10.72 16.45
C GLY A 193 8.72 -10.22 15.01
N GLY A 194 8.20 -9.06 14.71
CA GLY A 194 8.21 -8.51 13.37
C GLY A 194 8.73 -7.09 13.34
N ALA A 195 8.54 -6.43 12.20
CA ALA A 195 8.89 -5.04 12.03
C ALA A 195 7.89 -4.33 11.11
N LEU A 196 7.67 -3.05 11.39
CA LEU A 196 7.12 -2.06 10.47
C LEU A 196 8.26 -1.18 10.00
N VAL A 197 8.47 -1.10 8.69
CA VAL A 197 9.65 -0.45 8.11
C VAL A 197 9.24 0.50 7.00
N ALA A 198 9.84 1.68 6.96
CA ALA A 198 9.80 2.58 5.83
C ALA A 198 11.11 2.49 5.04
N PHE A 199 10.99 2.20 3.77
CA PHE A 199 12.11 2.26 2.83
C PHE A 199 11.94 3.45 1.89
N ALA A 200 13.04 4.10 1.51
CA ALA A 200 13.03 5.09 0.44
C ALA A 200 12.65 4.41 -0.89
N CYS A 201 11.65 4.93 -1.59
CA CYS A 201 11.14 4.37 -2.84
C CYS A 201 12.24 4.21 -3.90
N GLU A 202 13.18 5.16 -3.96
CA GLU A 202 14.22 5.19 -4.99
C GLU A 202 15.32 4.15 -4.74
N SER A 203 15.83 4.04 -3.51
CA SER A 203 17.04 3.28 -3.18
C SER A 203 16.79 2.01 -2.37
N GLY A 204 15.62 1.89 -1.75
CA GLY A 204 15.36 0.86 -0.74
C GLY A 204 16.13 1.07 0.56
N GLU A 205 16.72 2.25 0.77
CA GLU A 205 17.35 2.57 2.06
C GLU A 205 16.30 2.60 3.17
N GLU A 206 16.63 1.99 4.31
CA GLU A 206 15.76 2.01 5.48
C GLU A 206 15.79 3.41 6.11
N VAL A 207 14.63 4.09 6.11
CA VAL A 207 14.48 5.44 6.66
C VAL A 207 14.15 5.38 8.15
N TRP A 208 13.23 4.48 8.51
CA TRP A 208 12.91 4.19 9.91
C TRP A 208 12.36 2.78 10.07
N ARG A 209 12.45 2.26 11.29
CA ARG A 209 11.97 0.95 11.70
C ARG A 209 11.29 1.03 13.05
N ARG A 210 10.21 0.23 13.22
CA ARG A 210 9.57 -0.05 14.51
C ARG A 210 9.46 -1.55 14.70
N ASP A 211 9.94 -2.04 15.82
CA ASP A 211 9.73 -3.42 16.22
C ASP A 211 8.25 -3.67 16.49
N ARG A 212 7.78 -4.85 16.14
CA ARG A 212 6.42 -5.28 16.33
C ARG A 212 6.36 -6.47 17.29
N PRO A 213 5.26 -6.63 18.07
CA PRO A 213 5.11 -7.73 19.01
C PRO A 213 5.27 -9.10 18.36
N ALA A 214 5.74 -10.09 19.14
CA ALA A 214 5.88 -11.49 18.71
C ALA A 214 4.51 -12.20 18.62
N THR A 215 3.63 -11.69 17.78
CA THR A 215 2.23 -12.10 17.62
C THR A 215 1.89 -12.14 16.14
N ALA A 216 1.20 -13.21 15.71
CA ALA A 216 0.73 -13.30 14.32
C ALA A 216 -0.33 -12.23 14.05
N ASN A 217 -0.19 -11.53 12.94
CA ASN A 217 -1.10 -10.48 12.52
C ASN A 217 -0.94 -10.27 11.00
N TYR A 218 -1.99 -9.79 10.30
CA TYR A 218 -2.03 -9.86 8.83
C TYR A 218 -2.42 -8.57 8.11
N PRO A 219 -2.91 -7.49 8.77
CA PRO A 219 -3.35 -6.29 8.08
C PRO A 219 -2.18 -5.60 7.38
N SER A 220 -2.52 -4.92 6.28
CA SER A 220 -1.59 -3.99 5.64
C SER A 220 -1.55 -2.68 6.42
N PRO A 221 -0.42 -1.98 6.47
CA PRO A 221 -0.37 -0.63 7.00
C PRO A 221 -1.25 0.29 6.14
N ILE A 222 -1.97 1.20 6.77
CA ILE A 222 -2.85 2.15 6.07
C ILE A 222 -2.48 3.57 6.49
N VAL A 223 -2.24 4.44 5.50
CA VAL A 223 -2.09 5.88 5.76
C VAL A 223 -3.42 6.57 5.49
N VAL A 224 -3.91 7.30 6.46
CA VAL A 224 -5.16 8.06 6.38
C VAL A 224 -4.92 9.52 6.71
N HIS A 225 -5.72 10.41 6.10
CA HIS A 225 -5.78 11.82 6.54
C HIS A 225 -6.93 11.98 7.52
N ALA A 226 -6.61 12.20 8.80
CA ALA A 226 -7.62 12.34 9.84
C ALA A 226 -7.15 13.33 10.91
N ALA A 227 -8.09 14.08 11.49
CA ALA A 227 -7.83 15.14 12.47
C ALA A 227 -6.75 16.16 12.01
N GLY A 228 -6.78 16.51 10.72
CA GLY A 228 -5.93 17.53 10.10
C GLY A 228 -4.48 17.11 9.86
N ARG A 229 -4.16 15.81 9.91
CA ARG A 229 -2.83 15.26 9.59
C ARG A 229 -2.88 13.86 9.02
N ASP A 230 -1.79 13.48 8.35
CA ASP A 230 -1.61 12.11 7.87
C ASP A 230 -1.14 11.21 9.03
N GLN A 231 -1.71 10.03 9.12
CA GLN A 231 -1.46 9.05 10.17
C GLN A 231 -1.30 7.66 9.55
N LEU A 232 -0.24 6.97 9.92
CA LEU A 232 -0.06 5.55 9.59
C LEU A 232 -0.67 4.71 10.69
N ILE A 233 -1.72 3.97 10.36
CA ILE A 233 -2.46 3.17 11.33
C ILE A 233 -2.06 1.70 11.20
N MET A 234 -1.74 1.10 12.34
CA MET A 234 -1.54 -0.33 12.51
C MET A 234 -2.46 -0.88 13.58
N ILE A 235 -3.13 -1.99 13.26
CA ILE A 235 -4.06 -2.70 14.16
C ILE A 235 -3.59 -4.14 14.40
N GLY A 236 -4.05 -4.73 15.49
CA GLY A 236 -3.73 -6.10 15.88
C GLY A 236 -2.60 -6.18 16.89
N CYS A 237 -2.23 -7.37 17.29
CA CYS A 237 -1.29 -7.59 18.39
C CYS A 237 -1.78 -6.97 19.72
N GLU A 238 -3.09 -6.97 19.98
CA GLU A 238 -3.77 -6.38 21.17
C GLU A 238 -3.62 -4.86 21.27
N GLN A 239 -3.35 -4.16 20.15
CA GLN A 239 -3.17 -2.72 20.13
C GLN A 239 -3.64 -2.06 18.83
N VAL A 240 -3.98 -0.79 18.91
CA VAL A 240 -4.14 0.13 17.77
C VAL A 240 -3.13 1.25 17.93
N VAL A 241 -2.29 1.44 16.93
CA VAL A 241 -1.20 2.42 16.99
C VAL A 241 -1.28 3.34 15.77
N SER A 242 -1.17 4.63 16.02
CA SER A 242 -0.98 5.66 15.00
C SER A 242 0.46 6.16 15.04
N TYR A 243 1.11 6.16 13.88
CA TYR A 243 2.46 6.68 13.71
C TYR A 243 2.47 7.87 12.75
N ASP A 244 3.45 8.74 12.90
CA ASP A 244 3.83 9.66 11.84
C ASP A 244 4.45 8.84 10.69
N PRO A 245 3.89 8.86 9.47
CA PRO A 245 4.36 8.01 8.39
C PRO A 245 5.76 8.39 7.88
N LEU A 246 6.27 9.60 8.14
CA LEU A 246 7.61 10.02 7.72
C LEU A 246 8.71 9.61 8.72
N THR A 247 8.39 9.61 10.01
CA THR A 247 9.39 9.41 11.08
C THR A 247 9.21 8.08 11.82
N GLY A 248 8.03 7.47 11.68
CA GLY A 248 7.63 6.31 12.48
C GLY A 248 7.40 6.63 13.95
N GLU A 249 7.42 7.89 14.39
CA GLU A 249 7.12 8.28 15.76
C GLU A 249 5.66 7.98 16.11
N THR A 250 5.41 7.44 17.31
CA THR A 250 4.07 7.16 17.78
C THR A 250 3.33 8.46 18.06
N ILE A 251 2.18 8.65 17.42
CA ILE A 251 1.28 9.79 17.68
C ILE A 251 0.37 9.47 18.85
N TRP A 252 -0.23 8.30 18.82
CA TRP A 252 -1.03 7.73 19.91
C TRP A 252 -1.07 6.21 19.81
N GLU A 253 -1.33 5.59 20.94
CA GLU A 253 -1.49 4.14 21.06
C GLU A 253 -2.56 3.84 22.08
N ILE A 254 -3.38 2.82 21.83
CA ILE A 254 -4.31 2.25 22.79
C ILE A 254 -4.20 0.73 22.82
N ALA A 255 -4.44 0.17 23.99
CA ALA A 255 -4.77 -1.26 24.08
C ALA A 255 -6.15 -1.44 23.43
N GLY A 256 -6.29 -2.42 22.56
CA GLY A 256 -7.52 -2.67 21.81
C GLY A 256 -7.27 -3.59 20.64
N ALA A 257 -8.18 -3.54 19.66
CA ALA A 257 -8.19 -4.49 18.58
C ALA A 257 -8.22 -5.94 19.13
N THR A 258 -7.62 -6.86 18.46
CA THR A 258 -7.49 -8.26 18.93
C THR A 258 -6.11 -8.80 18.52
N THR A 259 -5.79 -10.02 18.95
CA THR A 259 -4.49 -10.63 18.69
C THR A 259 -4.19 -10.70 17.19
N GLU A 260 -5.10 -11.35 16.43
CA GLU A 260 -4.94 -11.57 14.99
C GLU A 260 -5.99 -10.76 14.23
N CYS A 261 -5.60 -9.64 13.64
CA CYS A 261 -6.42 -8.88 12.71
C CYS A 261 -6.10 -9.24 11.27
N VAL A 262 -7.11 -9.15 10.41
CA VAL A 262 -7.01 -9.37 8.95
C VAL A 262 -7.60 -8.18 8.19
N THR A 263 -8.50 -7.48 8.84
CA THR A 263 -9.31 -6.39 8.27
C THR A 263 -8.49 -5.13 8.02
N SER A 264 -8.91 -4.34 7.04
CA SER A 264 -8.33 -3.02 6.81
C SER A 264 -9.06 -1.96 7.62
N THR A 265 -8.30 -0.99 8.11
CA THR A 265 -8.80 0.20 8.80
C THR A 265 -9.41 1.18 7.80
N VAL A 266 -10.45 1.90 8.19
CA VAL A 266 -11.05 2.99 7.40
C VAL A 266 -11.26 4.21 8.30
N THR A 267 -11.54 5.38 7.69
CA THR A 267 -11.74 6.64 8.43
C THR A 267 -12.86 7.47 7.81
N ASP A 268 -13.50 8.30 8.63
CA ASP A 268 -14.38 9.39 8.22
C ASP A 268 -13.69 10.78 8.31
N GLY A 269 -12.37 10.79 8.54
CA GLY A 269 -11.58 12.00 8.76
C GLY A 269 -11.55 12.46 10.22
N THR A 270 -12.41 11.92 11.08
CA THR A 270 -12.50 12.25 12.52
C THR A 270 -12.20 11.03 13.39
N HIS A 271 -12.65 9.87 12.96
CA HIS A 271 -12.45 8.60 13.63
C HIS A 271 -11.66 7.62 12.77
N ILE A 272 -10.98 6.71 13.44
CA ILE A 272 -10.38 5.52 12.88
C ILE A 272 -11.28 4.34 13.26
N TYR A 273 -11.77 3.60 12.26
CA TYR A 273 -12.60 2.42 12.47
C TYR A 273 -11.78 1.16 12.33
N THR A 274 -11.79 0.33 13.37
CA THR A 274 -11.07 -0.94 13.41
C THR A 274 -12.00 -2.08 13.69
N THR A 275 -11.70 -3.25 13.12
CA THR A 275 -12.51 -4.46 13.31
C THR A 275 -11.63 -5.67 13.48
N GLY A 276 -12.19 -6.71 14.10
CA GLY A 276 -11.56 -8.01 14.24
C GLY A 276 -12.54 -9.05 14.81
N GLY A 277 -12.09 -10.31 14.84
CA GLY A 277 -12.97 -11.39 15.24
C GLY A 277 -12.27 -12.59 15.87
N TYR A 278 -10.98 -12.52 16.20
CA TYR A 278 -10.25 -13.60 16.85
C TYR A 278 -9.10 -13.07 17.73
N PRO A 279 -8.98 -13.55 18.97
CA PRO A 279 -9.92 -14.44 19.69
C PRO A 279 -11.19 -13.74 20.16
N ARG A 280 -11.25 -12.40 20.05
CA ARG A 280 -12.40 -11.60 20.49
C ARG A 280 -12.99 -10.83 19.30
N ASN A 281 -14.32 -10.66 19.35
CA ASN A 281 -14.98 -9.76 18.40
C ASN A 281 -14.75 -8.30 18.82
N HIS A 282 -14.56 -7.44 17.85
CA HIS A 282 -14.61 -5.99 18.10
C HIS A 282 -14.95 -5.23 16.82
N VAL A 283 -15.65 -4.12 16.98
CA VAL A 283 -15.78 -3.04 16.04
C VAL A 283 -15.64 -1.76 16.87
N GLU A 284 -14.66 -0.94 16.57
CA GLU A 284 -14.32 0.23 17.38
C GLU A 284 -14.22 1.48 16.50
N ALA A 285 -14.70 2.61 17.03
CA ALA A 285 -14.42 3.93 16.49
C ALA A 285 -13.50 4.67 17.47
N ILE A 286 -12.31 5.00 17.02
CA ILE A 286 -11.26 5.64 17.81
C ILE A 286 -11.08 7.06 17.30
N ARG A 287 -11.04 8.06 18.21
CA ARG A 287 -10.78 9.45 17.82
C ARG A 287 -9.37 9.59 17.26
N ALA A 288 -9.28 10.19 16.08
CA ALA A 288 -8.01 10.40 15.38
C ALA A 288 -7.24 11.66 15.85
N ASP A 289 -7.73 12.38 16.87
CA ASP A 289 -7.22 13.66 17.35
C ASP A 289 -5.90 13.58 18.14
N GLY A 290 -5.35 12.37 18.28
CA GLY A 290 -4.14 12.10 19.06
C GLY A 290 -4.42 11.72 20.51
N SER A 291 -5.68 11.73 20.95
CA SER A 291 -6.07 11.27 22.28
C SER A 291 -6.12 9.74 22.40
N GLY A 292 -6.26 9.02 21.30
CA GLY A 292 -6.47 7.58 21.29
C GLY A 292 -7.79 7.15 21.95
N ARG A 293 -8.74 8.06 22.16
CA ARG A 293 -10.00 7.74 22.84
C ARG A 293 -10.92 6.90 21.98
N VAL A 294 -11.41 5.79 22.52
CA VAL A 294 -12.53 5.04 21.94
C VAL A 294 -13.81 5.85 22.09
N ALA A 295 -14.42 6.22 20.97
CA ALA A 295 -15.69 6.94 20.94
C ALA A 295 -16.87 6.00 21.20
N TRP A 296 -16.83 4.82 20.62
CA TRP A 296 -17.75 3.72 20.87
C TRP A 296 -17.12 2.38 20.43
N GLU A 297 -17.63 1.30 21.00
CA GLU A 297 -17.26 -0.06 20.65
C GLU A 297 -18.51 -0.96 20.55
N LEU A 298 -18.42 -2.00 19.74
CA LEU A 298 -19.44 -3.03 19.57
C LEU A 298 -18.79 -4.41 19.59
N ASN A 299 -19.40 -5.34 20.33
CA ASN A 299 -18.98 -6.75 20.33
C ASN A 299 -19.64 -7.51 19.16
N VAL A 300 -19.26 -7.15 17.94
CA VAL A 300 -19.75 -7.79 16.72
C VAL A 300 -18.59 -8.45 15.99
N ARG A 301 -18.82 -9.63 15.45
CA ARG A 301 -17.80 -10.37 14.71
C ARG A 301 -17.66 -9.83 13.28
N VAL A 302 -16.56 -9.15 13.01
CA VAL A 302 -16.09 -8.81 11.67
C VAL A 302 -14.67 -9.38 11.54
N TYR A 303 -14.55 -10.63 11.13
CA TYR A 303 -13.30 -11.38 11.26
C TYR A 303 -12.34 -11.14 10.10
N VAL A 304 -12.82 -11.25 8.87
CA VAL A 304 -11.99 -11.11 7.64
C VAL A 304 -12.43 -9.94 6.78
N PRO A 305 -13.73 -9.70 6.54
CA PRO A 305 -14.16 -8.60 5.70
C PRO A 305 -13.75 -7.25 6.30
N SER A 306 -13.25 -6.36 5.45
CA SER A 306 -13.03 -4.95 5.81
C SER A 306 -14.33 -4.16 5.71
N MET A 307 -14.40 -3.07 6.45
CA MET A 307 -15.50 -2.11 6.38
C MET A 307 -15.43 -1.27 5.11
#